data_a6d49246e48b674ec722a536a8b4c66d
#
_entry.id   a6d49246e48b674ec722a536a8b4c66d
#
_cell.length_a   1.000
_cell.length_b   1.000
_cell.length_c   1.000
_cell.angle_alpha   90.00
_cell.angle_beta   90.00
_cell.angle_gamma   90.00
#
_symmetry.space_group_name_H-M   'P 1'
#
loop_
_entity.id
_entity.type
_entity.pdbx_description
1 polymer ?
#
loop_
_entity_poly.entity_id
_entity_poly.type
_entity_poly.pdbx_seq_one_letter_code
_entity_poly.pdbx_strand_id
1 'polypeptide(L)'
;MKTLVSLLLALLLTACMTIAKVEGEQVVNGKMQVQVSAAWNKVNSAWDREPYDMWTQEGVPLDHLRLWAGVPSGETLVTKPTVWFRAPGEKDPRFPTFDAALPADKLVSLFEAIYANEGVVNITRVEPTVFAGAKGVRFEFTLARRADDVILKGVGWVAVHKREMYAATFAAPRMSFYPRLLPMAEAVIRTAKIRG
;
A
#
# COMPACT_ATOMS: atom_id res chain seq x y z
N MET A 1 13.91 44.91 4.93
CA MET A 1 14.54 43.65 4.51
C MET A 1 14.23 42.48 5.45
N LYS A 2 14.29 42.61 6.78
CA LYS A 2 14.02 41.52 7.75
C LYS A 2 12.59 40.99 7.68
N THR A 3 11.56 41.80 7.44
CA THR A 3 10.17 41.41 7.32
C THR A 3 9.82 40.63 6.03
N LEU A 4 10.52 40.95 4.93
CA LEU A 4 10.34 40.23 3.64
C LEU A 4 10.94 38.80 3.71
N VAL A 5 12.08 38.65 4.40
CA VAL A 5 12.69 37.32 4.60
C VAL A 5 11.83 36.43 5.48
N SER A 6 11.18 36.98 6.52
CA SER A 6 10.25 36.22 7.38
C SER A 6 8.99 35.78 6.64
N LEU A 7 8.48 36.61 5.72
CA LEU A 7 7.31 36.26 4.91
C LEU A 7 7.63 35.16 3.87
N LEU A 8 8.85 35.20 3.30
CA LEU A 8 9.31 34.18 2.35
C LEU A 8 9.55 32.83 3.03
N LEU A 9 10.03 32.84 4.28
CA LEU A 9 10.27 31.62 5.06
C LEU A 9 8.96 30.94 5.47
N ALA A 10 7.88 31.70 5.70
CA ALA A 10 6.56 31.17 6.05
C ALA A 10 5.85 30.48 4.86
N LEU A 11 6.18 30.85 3.62
CA LEU A 11 5.63 30.25 2.40
C LEU A 11 6.28 28.89 2.05
N LEU A 12 7.43 28.55 2.63
CA LEU A 12 8.15 27.30 2.33
C LEU A 12 7.72 26.09 3.18
N LEU A 13 6.77 26.26 4.10
CA LEU A 13 6.34 25.20 5.05
C LEU A 13 5.10 24.43 4.61
N THR A 14 4.59 24.61 3.40
CA THR A 14 3.44 23.82 2.90
C THR A 14 3.88 22.60 2.08
N ALA A 15 4.63 21.69 2.70
CA ALA A 15 4.71 20.31 2.19
C ALA A 15 3.41 19.59 2.57
N CYS A 16 2.33 19.86 1.82
CA CYS A 16 1.01 19.33 2.14
C CYS A 16 0.90 17.88 1.66
N MET A 17 0.90 16.92 2.59
CA MET A 17 0.10 15.72 2.39
C MET A 17 -1.36 16.16 2.29
N THR A 18 -1.97 15.98 1.13
CA THR A 18 -3.40 16.24 0.97
C THR A 18 -4.17 14.97 1.26
N ILE A 19 -5.16 15.07 2.14
CA ILE A 19 -6.08 13.98 2.46
C ILE A 19 -7.39 14.27 1.72
N ALA A 20 -7.83 13.31 0.90
CA ALA A 20 -9.10 13.38 0.20
C ALA A 20 -10.03 12.29 0.72
N LYS A 21 -11.26 12.68 1.10
CA LYS A 21 -12.31 11.71 1.46
C LYS A 21 -12.70 10.91 0.22
N VAL A 22 -12.76 9.58 0.34
CA VAL A 22 -13.24 8.66 -0.69
C VAL A 22 -14.44 7.88 -0.19
N GLU A 23 -15.51 7.85 -0.97
CA GLU A 23 -16.77 7.14 -0.70
C GLU A 23 -17.45 6.80 -2.03
N GLY A 24 -18.39 5.87 -2.01
CA GLY A 24 -19.07 5.43 -3.22
C GLY A 24 -18.17 4.64 -4.17
N GLU A 25 -18.39 4.79 -5.46
CA GLU A 25 -17.57 4.14 -6.47
C GLU A 25 -16.22 4.84 -6.62
N GLN A 26 -15.16 4.08 -6.57
CA GLN A 26 -13.78 4.57 -6.77
C GLN A 26 -13.08 3.76 -7.85
N VAL A 27 -12.22 4.43 -8.60
CA VAL A 27 -11.40 3.81 -9.64
C VAL A 27 -9.93 3.99 -9.31
N VAL A 28 -9.25 2.89 -9.05
CA VAL A 28 -7.82 2.84 -8.75
C VAL A 28 -7.04 2.72 -10.05
N ASN A 29 -6.13 3.65 -10.30
CA ASN A 29 -5.26 3.72 -11.48
C ASN A 29 -5.99 3.48 -12.82
N GLY A 30 -7.26 3.88 -12.95
CA GLY A 30 -8.07 3.66 -14.15
C GLY A 30 -8.43 2.20 -14.46
N LYS A 31 -7.90 1.21 -13.72
CA LYS A 31 -7.93 -0.22 -14.05
C LYS A 31 -8.69 -1.11 -13.07
N MET A 32 -8.92 -0.69 -11.86
CA MET A 32 -9.69 -1.46 -10.87
C MET A 32 -10.76 -0.57 -10.25
N GLN A 33 -11.99 -1.05 -10.25
CA GLN A 33 -13.12 -0.40 -9.61
C GLN A 33 -13.40 -1.06 -8.27
N VAL A 34 -13.72 -0.25 -7.25
CA VAL A 34 -14.16 -0.71 -5.93
C VAL A 34 -15.33 0.16 -5.46
N GLN A 35 -16.21 -0.43 -4.64
CA GLN A 35 -17.31 0.29 -3.98
C GLN A 35 -16.97 0.50 -2.50
N VAL A 36 -17.01 1.74 -2.07
CA VAL A 36 -16.68 2.16 -0.71
C VAL A 36 -17.98 2.48 0.03
N SER A 37 -18.38 1.60 0.96
CA SER A 37 -19.62 1.74 1.74
C SER A 37 -19.47 2.65 2.97
N ALA A 38 -18.28 2.72 3.54
CA ALA A 38 -17.94 3.63 4.62
C ALA A 38 -16.73 4.47 4.17
N ALA A 39 -16.77 5.78 4.38
CA ALA A 39 -15.75 6.70 3.89
C ALA A 39 -14.34 6.35 4.39
N TRP A 40 -13.36 6.45 3.52
CA TRP A 40 -11.93 6.37 3.80
C TRP A 40 -11.25 7.70 3.50
N ASN A 41 -10.07 7.89 4.01
CA ASN A 41 -9.19 9.01 3.71
C ASN A 41 -8.09 8.56 2.75
N LYS A 42 -8.13 9.00 1.50
CA LYS A 42 -7.05 8.79 0.55
C LYS A 42 -5.91 9.74 0.84
N VAL A 43 -4.73 9.19 1.02
CA VAL A 43 -3.50 9.95 1.24
C VAL A 43 -2.84 10.21 -0.10
N ASN A 44 -2.70 11.48 -0.47
CA ASN A 44 -1.98 11.89 -1.65
C ASN A 44 -0.70 12.59 -1.19
N SER A 45 0.45 12.03 -1.52
CA SER A 45 1.72 12.71 -1.38
C SER A 45 2.04 13.46 -2.67
N ALA A 46 2.36 14.74 -2.58
CA ALA A 46 2.78 15.53 -3.74
C ALA A 46 4.13 15.06 -4.32
N TRP A 47 4.91 14.34 -3.53
CA TRP A 47 6.29 13.95 -3.84
C TRP A 47 6.43 12.47 -4.18
N ASP A 48 5.56 11.60 -3.64
CA ASP A 48 5.62 10.15 -3.82
C ASP A 48 4.56 9.71 -4.83
N ARG A 49 5.00 9.41 -6.04
CA ARG A 49 4.14 8.76 -7.05
C ARG A 49 4.18 7.25 -6.83
N GLU A 50 3.62 6.81 -5.71
CA GLU A 50 3.53 5.38 -5.44
C GLU A 50 2.65 4.68 -6.49
N PRO A 51 3.00 3.45 -6.88
CA PRO A 51 2.21 2.68 -7.85
C PRO A 51 0.91 2.11 -7.25
N TYR A 52 0.51 2.61 -6.07
CA TYR A 52 -0.71 2.23 -5.37
C TYR A 52 -1.43 3.45 -4.79
N ASP A 53 -2.74 3.32 -4.63
CA ASP A 53 -3.52 4.22 -3.79
C ASP A 53 -3.37 3.80 -2.32
N MET A 54 -3.17 4.75 -1.42
CA MET A 54 -3.13 4.50 0.03
C MET A 54 -4.30 5.19 0.71
N TRP A 55 -5.10 4.39 1.42
CA TRP A 55 -6.26 4.84 2.18
C TRP A 55 -6.12 4.49 3.65
N THR A 56 -6.68 5.32 4.53
CA THR A 56 -6.65 5.13 5.98
C THR A 56 -7.95 5.56 6.63
N GLN A 57 -8.28 5.00 7.79
CA GLN A 57 -9.41 5.41 8.63
C GLN A 57 -8.93 6.33 9.77
N GLU A 58 -7.85 5.96 10.44
CA GLU A 58 -7.36 6.59 11.66
C GLU A 58 -6.04 7.36 11.45
N GLY A 59 -5.46 7.27 10.26
CA GLY A 59 -4.17 7.86 9.92
C GLY A 59 -3.11 6.82 9.61
N VAL A 60 -2.22 7.13 8.66
CA VAL A 60 -1.22 6.21 8.11
C VAL A 60 -0.39 5.45 9.17
N PRO A 61 0.01 6.05 10.31
CA PRO A 61 0.72 5.30 11.35
C PRO A 61 -0.12 4.21 12.03
N LEU A 62 -1.47 4.35 12.01
CA LEU A 62 -2.39 3.45 12.71
C LEU A 62 -3.01 2.41 11.79
N ASP A 63 -3.32 2.78 10.53
CA ASP A 63 -3.86 1.83 9.56
C ASP A 63 -3.57 2.27 8.13
N HIS A 64 -3.46 1.32 7.24
CA HIS A 64 -3.38 1.60 5.82
C HIS A 64 -3.96 0.47 4.97
N LEU A 65 -4.75 0.85 3.99
CA LEU A 65 -5.21 0.02 2.89
C LEU A 65 -4.48 0.51 1.64
N ARG A 66 -3.60 -0.33 1.08
CA ARG A 66 -2.88 -0.06 -0.17
C ARG A 66 -3.55 -0.83 -1.30
N LEU A 67 -3.79 -0.18 -2.43
CA LEU A 67 -4.49 -0.74 -3.58
C LEU A 67 -3.64 -0.57 -4.85
N TRP A 68 -3.16 -1.67 -5.41
CA TRP A 68 -2.45 -1.70 -6.70
C TRP A 68 -3.41 -2.14 -7.81
N ALA A 69 -3.39 -1.45 -8.95
CA ALA A 69 -4.25 -1.78 -10.07
C ALA A 69 -3.48 -1.70 -11.39
N GLY A 70 -3.32 -2.85 -12.03
CA GLY A 70 -2.70 -2.96 -13.35
C GLY A 70 -1.22 -2.64 -13.37
N VAL A 71 -0.46 -3.12 -12.38
CA VAL A 71 1.01 -3.00 -12.38
C VAL A 71 1.56 -3.92 -13.47
N PRO A 72 2.25 -3.38 -14.49
CA PRO A 72 2.77 -4.19 -15.60
C PRO A 72 3.98 -5.03 -15.16
N SER A 73 4.21 -6.14 -15.84
CA SER A 73 5.42 -6.95 -15.65
C SER A 73 6.66 -6.12 -15.96
N GLY A 74 7.66 -6.17 -15.08
CA GLY A 74 8.88 -5.36 -15.15
C GLY A 74 8.88 -4.15 -14.20
N GLU A 75 7.74 -3.78 -13.63
CA GLU A 75 7.62 -2.63 -12.73
C GLU A 75 7.77 -3.02 -11.25
N THR A 76 8.15 -2.05 -10.42
CA THR A 76 8.25 -2.20 -8.98
C THR A 76 6.92 -1.89 -8.30
N LEU A 77 6.69 -2.50 -7.13
CA LEU A 77 5.44 -2.31 -6.35
C LEU A 77 5.48 -1.07 -5.44
N VAL A 78 6.61 -0.45 -5.30
CA VAL A 78 6.82 0.79 -4.54
C VAL A 78 7.78 1.69 -5.29
N THR A 79 7.65 2.99 -5.11
CA THR A 79 8.59 3.95 -5.67
C THR A 79 9.94 3.83 -4.96
N LYS A 80 11.01 3.75 -5.73
CA LYS A 80 12.35 3.74 -5.17
C LYS A 80 12.64 5.13 -4.59
N PRO A 81 12.98 5.25 -3.29
CA PRO A 81 13.32 6.54 -2.73
C PRO A 81 14.56 7.09 -3.43
N THR A 82 14.49 8.37 -3.79
CA THR A 82 15.66 9.09 -4.29
C THR A 82 16.58 9.37 -3.09
N VAL A 83 17.59 8.54 -2.92
CA VAL A 83 18.56 8.72 -1.84
C VAL A 83 19.67 9.65 -2.33
N TRP A 84 19.64 10.89 -1.88
CA TRP A 84 20.67 11.90 -2.19
C TRP A 84 21.98 11.66 -1.41
N PHE A 85 21.89 11.07 -0.24
CA PHE A 85 23.03 10.70 0.60
C PHE A 85 22.79 9.32 1.24
N ARG A 86 23.82 8.49 1.22
CA ARG A 86 23.81 7.18 1.85
C ARG A 86 25.01 7.07 2.79
N ALA A 87 24.80 6.45 3.95
CA ALA A 87 25.92 6.16 4.85
C ALA A 87 26.86 5.11 4.22
N PRO A 88 28.17 5.20 4.37
CA PRO A 88 29.10 4.20 3.90
C PRO A 88 28.73 2.80 4.47
N GLY A 89 28.53 1.81 3.58
CA GLY A 89 28.17 0.44 3.98
C GLY A 89 26.68 0.14 4.10
N GLU A 90 25.81 1.14 3.92
CA GLU A 90 24.37 0.92 3.87
C GLU A 90 23.96 0.20 2.57
N LYS A 91 23.27 -0.94 2.73
CA LYS A 91 22.78 -1.73 1.58
C LYS A 91 21.57 -1.07 0.95
N ASP A 92 21.46 -1.21 -0.37
CA ASP A 92 20.26 -0.79 -1.09
C ASP A 92 19.02 -1.52 -0.57
N PRO A 93 17.93 -0.78 -0.28
CA PRO A 93 16.65 -1.41 -0.04
C PRO A 93 16.27 -2.30 -1.23
N ARG A 94 15.79 -3.51 -0.95
CA ARG A 94 15.34 -4.41 -2.01
C ARG A 94 13.95 -4.01 -2.47
N PHE A 95 13.86 -3.59 -3.72
CA PHE A 95 12.58 -3.31 -4.37
C PHE A 95 12.31 -4.42 -5.39
N PRO A 96 11.46 -5.39 -5.04
CA PRO A 96 11.16 -6.48 -5.96
C PRO A 96 10.42 -5.95 -7.18
N THR A 97 10.80 -6.46 -8.34
CA THR A 97 10.12 -6.21 -9.60
C THR A 97 9.08 -7.30 -9.84
N PHE A 98 7.88 -6.91 -10.21
CA PHE A 98 6.83 -7.87 -10.56
C PHE A 98 7.16 -8.54 -11.90
N ASP A 99 7.03 -9.87 -11.94
CA ASP A 99 7.06 -10.65 -13.17
C ASP A 99 5.74 -11.43 -13.31
N ALA A 100 5.06 -11.27 -14.42
CA ALA A 100 3.78 -11.94 -14.68
C ALA A 100 3.89 -13.46 -14.85
N ALA A 101 5.09 -14.00 -14.98
CA ALA A 101 5.37 -15.43 -15.01
C ALA A 101 5.53 -16.05 -13.61
N LEU A 102 5.58 -15.23 -12.54
CA LEU A 102 5.71 -15.75 -11.18
C LEU A 102 4.50 -16.60 -10.79
N PRO A 103 4.74 -17.75 -10.17
CA PRO A 103 3.65 -18.53 -9.57
C PRO A 103 3.04 -17.79 -8.38
N ALA A 104 1.79 -18.13 -8.04
CA ALA A 104 0.99 -17.38 -7.08
C ALA A 104 1.64 -17.27 -5.68
N ASP A 105 2.34 -18.30 -5.22
CA ASP A 105 3.07 -18.30 -3.95
C ASP A 105 4.25 -17.30 -3.96
N LYS A 106 4.90 -17.13 -5.12
CA LYS A 106 6.01 -16.17 -5.29
C LYS A 106 5.52 -14.72 -5.37
N LEU A 107 4.27 -14.49 -5.76
CA LEU A 107 3.69 -13.16 -5.67
C LEU A 107 3.63 -12.65 -4.22
N VAL A 108 3.40 -13.52 -3.24
CA VAL A 108 3.41 -13.15 -1.82
C VAL A 108 4.78 -12.66 -1.38
N SER A 109 5.87 -13.26 -1.88
CA SER A 109 7.24 -12.86 -1.54
C SER A 109 7.58 -11.42 -1.99
N LEU A 110 6.86 -10.87 -2.98
CA LEU A 110 7.02 -9.46 -3.36
C LEU A 110 6.56 -8.54 -2.22
N PHE A 111 5.44 -8.86 -1.58
CA PHE A 111 4.91 -8.09 -0.45
C PHE A 111 5.74 -8.29 0.81
N GLU A 112 6.23 -9.50 1.07
CA GLU A 112 7.19 -9.76 2.14
C GLU A 112 8.44 -8.86 1.99
N ALA A 113 9.00 -8.77 0.79
CA ALA A 113 10.17 -7.93 0.52
C ALA A 113 9.87 -6.42 0.68
N ILE A 114 8.66 -5.94 0.31
CA ILE A 114 8.26 -4.55 0.52
C ILE A 114 8.20 -4.24 2.03
N TYR A 115 7.47 -5.06 2.78
CA TYR A 115 7.28 -4.84 4.21
C TYR A 115 8.55 -5.07 5.03
N ALA A 116 9.51 -5.88 4.54
CA ALA A 116 10.82 -6.05 5.16
C ALA A 116 11.63 -4.74 5.22
N ASN A 117 11.34 -3.77 4.36
CA ASN A 117 11.93 -2.44 4.45
C ASN A 117 11.37 -1.64 5.64
N GLU A 118 10.14 -1.94 6.08
CA GLU A 118 9.48 -1.27 7.21
C GLU A 118 9.80 -1.93 8.57
N GLY A 119 10.14 -3.22 8.57
CA GLY A 119 10.42 -3.96 9.81
C GLY A 119 10.64 -5.45 9.62
N VAL A 120 10.37 -6.22 10.67
CA VAL A 120 10.42 -7.69 10.61
C VAL A 120 9.05 -8.22 10.22
N VAL A 121 8.95 -8.80 9.03
CA VAL A 121 7.71 -9.37 8.50
C VAL A 121 7.72 -10.89 8.61
N ASN A 122 6.55 -11.48 8.88
CA ASN A 122 6.34 -12.92 8.89
C ASN A 122 5.00 -13.24 8.22
N ILE A 123 5.03 -14.01 7.12
CA ILE A 123 3.85 -14.53 6.45
C ILE A 123 3.30 -15.69 7.27
N THR A 124 2.08 -15.57 7.76
CA THR A 124 1.45 -16.53 8.69
C THR A 124 0.47 -17.48 8.00
N ARG A 125 -0.07 -17.07 6.84
CA ARG A 125 -1.04 -17.87 6.08
C ARG A 125 -1.02 -17.47 4.62
N VAL A 126 -1.17 -18.45 3.72
CA VAL A 126 -1.38 -18.24 2.27
C VAL A 126 -2.46 -19.21 1.82
N GLU A 127 -3.46 -18.71 1.10
CA GLU A 127 -4.58 -19.54 0.60
C GLU A 127 -5.02 -19.07 -0.79
N PRO A 128 -5.46 -19.97 -1.67
CA PRO A 128 -6.04 -19.62 -2.96
C PRO A 128 -7.30 -18.77 -2.77
N THR A 129 -7.51 -17.79 -3.65
CA THR A 129 -8.71 -16.95 -3.64
C THR A 129 -9.04 -16.46 -5.05
N VAL A 130 -10.18 -15.76 -5.17
CA VAL A 130 -10.48 -14.91 -6.31
C VAL A 130 -10.42 -13.46 -5.85
N PHE A 131 -9.61 -12.66 -6.51
CA PHE A 131 -9.51 -11.23 -6.25
C PHE A 131 -9.78 -10.44 -7.52
N ALA A 132 -10.65 -9.45 -7.44
CA ALA A 132 -11.08 -8.60 -8.56
C ALA A 132 -11.56 -9.37 -9.82
N GLY A 133 -12.08 -10.59 -9.64
CA GLY A 133 -12.53 -11.47 -10.71
C GLY A 133 -11.45 -12.39 -11.29
N ALA A 134 -10.21 -12.33 -10.83
CA ALA A 134 -9.10 -13.19 -11.28
C ALA A 134 -8.66 -14.17 -10.19
N LYS A 135 -8.17 -15.36 -10.59
CA LYS A 135 -7.56 -16.32 -9.66
C LYS A 135 -6.28 -15.73 -9.06
N GLY A 136 -6.13 -15.87 -7.75
CA GLY A 136 -5.00 -15.31 -7.02
C GLY A 136 -4.82 -15.97 -5.66
N VAL A 137 -4.13 -15.28 -4.76
CA VAL A 137 -3.91 -15.72 -3.39
C VAL A 137 -4.29 -14.63 -2.39
N ARG A 138 -4.80 -15.07 -1.25
CA ARG A 138 -4.95 -14.27 -0.02
C ARG A 138 -3.84 -14.70 0.94
N PHE A 139 -3.23 -13.75 1.61
CA PHE A 139 -2.18 -14.04 2.61
C PHE A 139 -2.37 -13.18 3.85
N GLU A 140 -1.93 -13.70 4.99
CA GLU A 140 -1.89 -12.97 6.25
C GLU A 140 -0.44 -12.82 6.70
N PHE A 141 -0.14 -11.70 7.35
CA PHE A 141 1.19 -11.42 7.83
C PHE A 141 1.18 -10.66 9.16
N THR A 142 2.31 -10.69 9.84
CA THR A 142 2.62 -9.79 10.95
C THR A 142 3.84 -8.97 10.58
N LEU A 143 3.89 -7.73 11.06
CA LEU A 143 5.02 -6.82 10.87
C LEU A 143 5.37 -6.17 12.21
N ALA A 144 6.55 -6.45 12.74
CA ALA A 144 7.13 -5.67 13.84
C ALA A 144 7.82 -4.45 13.22
N ARG A 145 7.17 -3.29 13.31
CA ARG A 145 7.60 -2.07 12.64
C ARG A 145 8.84 -1.49 13.34
N ARG A 146 9.88 -1.20 12.54
CA ARG A 146 11.18 -0.73 13.08
C ARG A 146 11.13 0.66 13.70
N ALA A 147 10.19 1.50 13.27
CA ALA A 147 10.12 2.90 13.70
C ALA A 147 9.67 3.06 15.16
N ASP A 148 8.87 2.12 15.68
CA ASP A 148 8.21 2.25 17.00
C ASP A 148 7.91 0.92 17.68
N ASP A 149 8.45 -0.19 17.17
CA ASP A 149 8.27 -1.56 17.67
C ASP A 149 6.80 -2.04 17.73
N VAL A 150 5.88 -1.31 17.10
CA VAL A 150 4.46 -1.69 17.04
C VAL A 150 4.29 -2.94 16.18
N ILE A 151 3.58 -3.93 16.71
CA ILE A 151 3.22 -5.14 15.96
C ILE A 151 1.92 -4.88 15.19
N LEU A 152 2.03 -4.82 13.87
CA LEU A 152 0.89 -4.80 12.96
C LEU A 152 0.48 -6.23 12.61
N LYS A 153 -0.81 -6.46 12.45
CA LYS A 153 -1.35 -7.60 11.72
C LYS A 153 -1.82 -7.10 10.35
N GLY A 154 -1.60 -7.90 9.32
CA GLY A 154 -1.99 -7.54 7.96
C GLY A 154 -2.59 -8.70 7.20
N VAL A 155 -3.31 -8.35 6.15
CA VAL A 155 -3.88 -9.27 5.17
C VAL A 155 -3.67 -8.68 3.78
N GLY A 156 -3.42 -9.54 2.79
CA GLY A 156 -3.27 -9.12 1.41
C GLY A 156 -3.97 -10.04 0.44
N TRP A 157 -4.26 -9.52 -0.73
CA TRP A 157 -4.81 -10.21 -1.89
C TRP A 157 -4.00 -9.84 -3.10
N VAL A 158 -3.66 -10.80 -3.92
CA VAL A 158 -2.94 -10.55 -5.17
C VAL A 158 -3.43 -11.51 -6.26
N ALA A 159 -3.64 -10.97 -7.45
CA ALA A 159 -4.00 -11.72 -8.65
C ALA A 159 -3.28 -11.13 -9.86
N VAL A 160 -3.09 -11.96 -10.89
CA VAL A 160 -2.54 -11.53 -12.18
C VAL A 160 -3.63 -11.71 -13.25
N HIS A 161 -3.87 -10.67 -14.04
CA HIS A 161 -4.78 -10.70 -15.16
C HIS A 161 -4.14 -9.99 -16.37
N LYS A 162 -4.13 -10.63 -17.54
CA LYS A 162 -3.54 -10.08 -18.78
C LYS A 162 -2.11 -9.53 -18.59
N ARG A 163 -1.27 -10.25 -17.83
CA ARG A 163 0.12 -9.88 -17.47
C ARG A 163 0.26 -8.65 -16.58
N GLU A 164 -0.79 -8.19 -15.96
CA GLU A 164 -0.81 -7.09 -14.99
C GLU A 164 -1.19 -7.62 -13.62
N MET A 165 -0.54 -7.07 -12.59
CA MET A 165 -0.85 -7.39 -11.20
C MET A 165 -1.92 -6.46 -10.65
N TYR A 166 -2.83 -7.05 -9.92
CA TYR A 166 -3.84 -6.39 -9.10
C TYR A 166 -3.66 -6.88 -7.66
N ALA A 167 -3.58 -5.97 -6.72
CA ALA A 167 -3.37 -6.36 -5.34
C ALA A 167 -3.99 -5.37 -4.36
N ALA A 168 -4.21 -5.84 -3.15
CA ALA A 168 -4.56 -5.02 -2.02
C ALA A 168 -3.86 -5.55 -0.77
N THR A 169 -3.44 -4.66 0.13
CA THR A 169 -3.01 -5.03 1.48
C THR A 169 -3.64 -4.11 2.50
N PHE A 170 -4.07 -4.66 3.61
CA PHE A 170 -4.53 -3.91 4.77
C PHE A 170 -3.66 -4.28 5.97
N ALA A 171 -3.19 -3.29 6.73
CA ALA A 171 -2.44 -3.51 7.95
C ALA A 171 -2.82 -2.47 9.02
N ALA A 172 -2.85 -2.92 10.28
CA ALA A 172 -3.13 -2.09 11.45
C ALA A 172 -2.56 -2.73 12.73
N PRO A 173 -2.38 -1.98 13.84
CA PRO A 173 -1.97 -2.51 15.13
C PRO A 173 -2.84 -3.66 15.59
N ARG A 174 -2.20 -4.78 15.92
CA ARG A 174 -2.81 -6.10 16.11
C ARG A 174 -3.94 -6.13 17.14
N MET A 175 -3.78 -5.41 18.24
CA MET A 175 -4.67 -5.59 19.41
C MET A 175 -5.98 -4.81 19.34
N SER A 176 -5.99 -3.61 18.74
CA SER A 176 -7.15 -2.72 18.78
C SER A 176 -7.68 -2.32 17.42
N PHE A 177 -6.82 -1.86 16.54
CA PHE A 177 -7.25 -1.32 15.24
C PHE A 177 -7.55 -2.41 14.21
N TYR A 178 -6.70 -3.45 14.13
CA TYR A 178 -6.87 -4.50 13.14
C TYR A 178 -8.24 -5.20 13.22
N PRO A 179 -8.71 -5.75 14.36
CA PRO A 179 -10.00 -6.45 14.41
C PRO A 179 -11.18 -5.51 14.14
N ARG A 180 -11.06 -4.23 14.46
CA ARG A 180 -12.11 -3.24 14.23
C ARG A 180 -12.20 -2.79 12.78
N LEU A 181 -11.06 -2.59 12.11
CA LEU A 181 -10.99 -2.01 10.77
C LEU A 181 -10.94 -3.04 9.65
N LEU A 182 -10.51 -4.29 9.94
CA LEU A 182 -10.47 -5.36 8.94
C LEU A 182 -11.80 -5.57 8.19
N PRO A 183 -12.98 -5.61 8.86
CA PRO A 183 -14.25 -5.78 8.14
C PRO A 183 -14.53 -4.66 7.14
N MET A 184 -14.07 -3.43 7.42
CA MET A 184 -14.22 -2.28 6.51
C MET A 184 -13.31 -2.43 5.28
N ALA A 185 -12.05 -2.84 5.48
CA ALA A 185 -11.13 -3.12 4.39
C ALA A 185 -11.65 -4.27 3.51
N GLU A 186 -12.09 -5.38 4.11
CA GLU A 186 -12.67 -6.51 3.38
C GLU A 186 -13.95 -6.13 2.63
N ALA A 187 -14.76 -5.21 3.15
CA ALA A 187 -15.95 -4.72 2.46
C ALA A 187 -15.57 -4.02 1.14
N VAL A 188 -14.52 -3.21 1.12
CA VAL A 188 -13.97 -2.61 -0.11
C VAL A 188 -13.45 -3.70 -1.06
N ILE A 189 -12.64 -4.61 -0.55
CA ILE A 189 -11.96 -5.66 -1.34
C ILE A 189 -12.95 -6.62 -2.01
N ARG A 190 -14.03 -7.00 -1.34
CA ARG A 190 -15.10 -7.87 -1.92
C ARG A 190 -15.77 -7.25 -3.14
N THR A 191 -15.75 -5.94 -3.29
CA THR A 191 -16.35 -5.25 -4.44
C THR A 191 -15.40 -5.03 -5.59
N ALA A 192 -14.10 -5.34 -5.40
CA ALA A 192 -13.08 -5.09 -6.42
C ALA A 192 -13.38 -5.80 -7.73
N LYS A 193 -13.26 -5.08 -8.84
CA LYS A 193 -13.44 -5.58 -10.21
C LYS A 193 -12.39 -4.96 -11.12
N ILE A 194 -11.75 -5.80 -11.93
CA ILE A 194 -10.87 -5.33 -13.02
C ILE A 194 -11.76 -4.70 -14.08
N ARG A 195 -11.41 -3.50 -14.51
CA ARG A 195 -12.06 -2.82 -15.63
C ARG A 195 -11.47 -3.36 -16.93
N GLY A 196 -12.35 -3.78 -17.82
CA GLY A 196 -11.99 -4.25 -19.16
C GLY A 196 -11.59 -3.14 -20.10
#